data_9312aad8769b8449f358e1cdf6bcd3c8
#
_entry.id   9312aad8769b8449f358e1cdf6bcd3c8
#
_cell.length_a   1.000
_cell.length_b   1.000
_cell.length_c   1.000
_cell.angle_alpha   90.00
_cell.angle_beta   90.00
_cell.angle_gamma   90.00
#
_symmetry.space_group_name_H-M   'P 1'
#
loop_
_entity.id
_entity.type
_entity.pdbx_description
1 polymer ?
#
loop_
_entity_poly.entity_id
_entity_poly.type
_entity_poly.pdbx_seq_one_letter_code
_entity_poly.pdbx_strand_id
1 'polypeptide(L)'
;FHRGVAHEFRHYRGVTDLYADRIRAKNNPVNHIEYEPDSCVMNSHYKTYKWSSYAVHIINHTAKSKRPRRDFDGFFKQMFPENIQVSVKVKGKKQKGVKLNLYGSRAKFNDLIATPYRTYETDKKGEYLITGVPNLYDSPAPPLHTDELPYNRWFTFLLEAEYKGEKKYVWLPEYEVQQTFFENKDTYQVTIDF
;
A
#
# COMPACT_ATOMS: atom_id res chain seq x y z
N PHE A 1 -19.58 24.77 1.48
CA PHE A 1 -18.32 24.39 0.78
C PHE A 1 -18.54 23.06 0.07
N HIS A 2 -18.37 22.98 -1.24
CA HIS A 2 -18.66 21.78 -2.00
C HIS A 2 -17.62 20.67 -1.69
N ARG A 3 -18.07 19.42 -1.45
CA ARG A 3 -17.19 18.28 -1.07
C ARG A 3 -16.08 18.04 -2.08
N GLY A 4 -16.40 18.16 -3.37
CA GLY A 4 -15.42 18.02 -4.45
C GLY A 4 -14.30 19.06 -4.37
N VAL A 5 -14.63 20.32 -4.04
CA VAL A 5 -13.60 21.37 -3.86
C VAL A 5 -12.68 21.02 -2.69
N ALA A 6 -13.24 20.54 -1.58
CA ALA A 6 -12.44 20.09 -0.44
C ALA A 6 -11.55 18.89 -0.78
N HIS A 7 -12.00 17.98 -1.65
CA HIS A 7 -11.22 16.87 -2.18
C HIS A 7 -10.04 17.37 -3.02
N GLU A 8 -10.29 18.25 -4.00
CA GLU A 8 -9.25 18.79 -4.89
C GLU A 8 -8.19 19.61 -4.14
N PHE A 9 -8.57 20.37 -3.11
CA PHE A 9 -7.61 21.10 -2.27
C PHE A 9 -6.60 20.19 -1.55
N ARG A 10 -6.98 18.95 -1.25
CA ARG A 10 -6.07 17.99 -0.63
C ARG A 10 -5.00 17.51 -1.58
N HIS A 11 -5.33 17.36 -2.86
CA HIS A 11 -4.32 17.05 -3.88
C HIS A 11 -3.26 18.13 -3.98
N TYR A 12 -3.65 19.39 -3.79
CA TYR A 12 -2.67 20.48 -3.73
C TYR A 12 -1.65 20.30 -2.60
N ARG A 13 -2.04 19.60 -1.53
CA ARG A 13 -1.18 19.26 -0.40
C ARG A 13 -0.50 17.88 -0.51
N GLY A 14 -0.60 17.22 -1.65
CA GLY A 14 0.07 15.95 -1.90
C GLY A 14 -0.70 14.72 -1.41
N VAL A 15 -1.95 14.86 -0.96
CA VAL A 15 -2.77 13.70 -0.60
C VAL A 15 -3.21 12.99 -1.86
N THR A 16 -3.03 11.67 -1.91
CA THR A 16 -3.43 10.83 -3.04
C THR A 16 -4.90 10.39 -2.93
N ASP A 17 -5.45 9.96 -4.07
CA ASP A 17 -6.77 9.35 -4.13
C ASP A 17 -6.77 7.95 -3.55
N LEU A 18 -7.39 7.75 -2.39
CA LEU A 18 -7.45 6.41 -1.79
C LEU A 18 -8.33 5.44 -2.59
N TYR A 19 -9.28 5.93 -3.40
CA TYR A 19 -10.04 5.02 -4.28
C TYR A 19 -9.15 4.37 -5.37
N ALA A 20 -7.95 4.89 -5.60
CA ALA A 20 -6.98 4.28 -6.50
C ALA A 20 -6.40 2.97 -5.94
N ASP A 21 -6.43 2.80 -4.61
CA ASP A 21 -6.01 1.55 -3.94
C ASP A 21 -7.09 0.46 -3.96
N ARG A 22 -8.33 0.80 -4.32
CA ARG A 22 -9.44 -0.15 -4.33
C ARG A 22 -9.21 -1.27 -5.35
N ILE A 23 -9.34 -2.53 -4.90
CA ILE A 23 -9.26 -3.71 -5.76
C ILE A 23 -10.61 -4.45 -5.73
N ARG A 24 -11.24 -4.61 -6.88
CA ARG A 24 -12.47 -5.40 -7.02
C ARG A 24 -12.16 -6.89 -7.14
N ALA A 25 -13.05 -7.76 -6.66
CA ALA A 25 -12.90 -9.22 -6.76
C ALA A 25 -12.58 -9.69 -8.19
N LYS A 26 -13.29 -9.14 -9.20
CA LYS A 26 -13.06 -9.45 -10.62
C LYS A 26 -11.68 -9.01 -11.15
N ASN A 27 -11.02 -8.06 -10.47
CA ASN A 27 -9.72 -7.51 -10.82
C ASN A 27 -8.59 -8.11 -9.95
N ASN A 28 -8.91 -9.10 -9.11
CA ASN A 28 -7.96 -9.82 -8.27
C ASN A 28 -7.91 -11.30 -8.70
N PRO A 29 -7.03 -11.66 -9.64
CA PRO A 29 -6.93 -13.04 -10.14
C PRO A 29 -6.25 -14.00 -9.16
N VAL A 30 -5.68 -13.50 -8.05
CA VAL A 30 -4.94 -14.33 -7.09
C VAL A 30 -5.87 -15.06 -6.12
N ASN A 31 -6.85 -14.34 -5.54
CA ASN A 31 -7.73 -14.92 -4.53
C ASN A 31 -9.17 -14.38 -4.59
N HIS A 32 -9.48 -13.47 -5.52
CA HIS A 32 -10.79 -12.82 -5.68
C HIS A 32 -11.31 -12.06 -4.44
N ILE A 33 -10.45 -11.75 -3.47
CA ILE A 33 -10.81 -10.93 -2.30
C ILE A 33 -10.71 -9.46 -2.69
N GLU A 34 -11.74 -8.70 -2.34
CA GLU A 34 -11.76 -7.25 -2.55
C GLU A 34 -10.92 -6.54 -1.50
N TYR A 35 -10.33 -5.42 -1.91
CA TYR A 35 -9.77 -4.43 -0.99
C TYR A 35 -10.50 -3.11 -1.16
N GLU A 36 -11.02 -2.56 -0.07
CA GLU A 36 -11.67 -1.26 -0.03
C GLU A 36 -10.95 -0.39 1.00
N PRO A 37 -10.34 0.73 0.58
CA PRO A 37 -9.72 1.68 1.50
C PRO A 37 -10.73 2.31 2.46
N ASP A 38 -10.23 2.87 3.55
CA ASP A 38 -11.03 3.58 4.54
C ASP A 38 -11.99 4.61 3.93
N SER A 39 -13.24 4.63 4.43
CA SER A 39 -14.22 5.61 4.00
C SER A 39 -13.86 7.00 4.51
N CYS A 40 -13.33 7.80 3.60
CA CYS A 40 -12.98 9.20 3.85
C CYS A 40 -13.21 10.03 2.59
N VAL A 41 -13.00 11.34 2.66
CA VAL A 41 -13.23 12.22 1.52
C VAL A 41 -12.30 11.92 0.33
N MET A 42 -11.13 11.31 0.54
CA MET A 42 -10.21 10.92 -0.54
C MET A 42 -10.59 9.58 -1.19
N ASN A 43 -11.46 8.80 -0.55
CA ASN A 43 -12.03 7.59 -1.12
C ASN A 43 -13.47 7.78 -1.61
N SER A 44 -14.28 8.54 -0.88
CA SER A 44 -15.73 8.62 -1.12
C SER A 44 -16.29 10.03 -0.87
N HIS A 45 -15.75 11.04 -1.56
CA HIS A 45 -16.11 12.46 -1.33
C HIS A 45 -17.62 12.74 -1.47
N TYR A 46 -18.37 11.94 -2.22
CA TYR A 46 -19.83 12.08 -2.32
C TYR A 46 -20.57 11.60 -1.06
N LYS A 47 -19.95 10.74 -0.25
CA LYS A 47 -20.59 10.08 0.89
C LYS A 47 -20.22 10.69 2.24
N THR A 48 -19.03 11.26 2.36
CA THR A 48 -18.52 11.70 3.67
C THR A 48 -17.64 12.95 3.60
N TYR A 49 -17.56 13.68 4.73
CA TYR A 49 -16.57 14.73 4.99
C TYR A 49 -15.42 14.23 5.91
N LYS A 50 -15.46 12.97 6.32
CA LYS A 50 -14.48 12.41 7.25
C LYS A 50 -13.07 12.54 6.65
N TRP A 51 -12.14 12.97 7.46
CA TRP A 51 -10.72 12.98 7.17
C TRP A 51 -10.12 11.64 7.60
N SER A 52 -9.26 11.06 6.77
CA SER A 52 -8.41 9.95 7.22
C SER A 52 -7.22 10.51 8.00
N SER A 53 -6.69 9.74 8.95
CA SER A 53 -5.42 10.07 9.63
C SER A 53 -4.29 10.29 8.63
N TYR A 54 -4.24 9.47 7.60
CA TYR A 54 -3.32 9.61 6.49
C TYR A 54 -3.36 11.00 5.85
N ALA A 55 -4.56 11.49 5.44
CA ALA A 55 -4.69 12.81 4.83
C ALA A 55 -4.23 13.93 5.79
N VAL A 56 -4.54 13.81 7.07
CA VAL A 56 -4.09 14.78 8.10
C VAL A 56 -2.57 14.79 8.21
N HIS A 57 -1.94 13.62 8.26
CA HIS A 57 -0.48 13.50 8.34
C HIS A 57 0.23 14.08 7.12
N ILE A 58 -0.23 13.75 5.90
CA ILE A 58 0.34 14.31 4.66
C ILE A 58 0.23 15.84 4.65
N ILE A 59 -0.92 16.39 4.98
CA ILE A 59 -1.13 17.85 5.00
C ILE A 59 -0.19 18.51 6.01
N ASN A 60 -0.05 17.95 7.20
CA ASN A 60 0.85 18.50 8.22
C ASN A 60 2.32 18.37 7.81
N HIS A 61 2.71 17.24 7.23
CA HIS A 61 4.07 17.01 6.75
C HIS A 61 4.46 18.01 5.65
N THR A 62 3.52 18.26 4.73
CA THR A 62 3.74 19.17 3.59
C THR A 62 3.38 20.64 3.89
N ALA A 63 2.95 20.96 5.13
CA ALA A 63 2.46 22.30 5.49
C ALA A 63 3.45 23.43 5.19
N LYS A 64 4.75 23.18 5.35
CA LYS A 64 5.84 24.15 5.10
C LYS A 64 6.28 24.21 3.64
N SER A 65 5.88 23.27 2.78
CA SER A 65 6.22 23.30 1.36
C SER A 65 5.38 24.32 0.62
N LYS A 66 6.03 25.12 -0.24
CA LYS A 66 5.34 26.08 -1.12
C LYS A 66 4.66 25.41 -2.30
N ARG A 67 5.10 24.22 -2.71
CA ARG A 67 4.62 23.50 -3.90
C ARG A 67 4.50 21.98 -3.63
N PRO A 68 3.73 21.56 -2.63
CA PRO A 68 3.74 20.16 -2.18
C PRO A 68 3.35 19.16 -3.27
N ARG A 69 2.41 19.50 -4.16
CA ARG A 69 2.04 18.63 -5.26
C ARG A 69 3.14 18.46 -6.33
N ARG A 70 3.85 19.54 -6.65
CA ARG A 70 4.95 19.50 -7.62
C ARG A 70 6.14 18.71 -7.09
N ASP A 71 6.36 18.81 -5.79
CA ASP A 71 7.48 18.18 -5.09
C ASP A 71 7.09 16.78 -4.57
N PHE A 72 5.91 16.27 -4.94
CA PHE A 72 5.33 15.03 -4.41
C PHE A 72 6.26 13.83 -4.59
N ASP A 73 6.89 13.66 -5.75
CA ASP A 73 7.79 12.54 -5.99
C ASP A 73 8.98 12.53 -5.02
N GLY A 74 9.48 13.71 -4.65
CA GLY A 74 10.51 13.86 -3.62
C GLY A 74 10.01 13.54 -2.22
N PHE A 75 8.76 13.90 -1.88
CA PHE A 75 8.19 13.59 -0.57
C PHE A 75 7.74 12.14 -0.46
N PHE A 76 7.21 11.57 -1.54
CA PHE A 76 6.61 10.25 -1.53
C PHE A 76 7.55 9.18 -0.98
N LYS A 77 8.78 9.11 -1.51
CA LYS A 77 9.80 8.16 -1.04
C LYS A 77 10.18 8.35 0.42
N GLN A 78 10.15 9.59 0.91
CA GLN A 78 10.53 9.92 2.27
C GLN A 78 9.46 9.53 3.31
N MET A 79 8.23 9.25 2.87
CA MET A 79 7.11 8.95 3.76
C MET A 79 6.87 7.46 3.99
N PHE A 80 7.87 6.62 3.74
CA PHE A 80 7.79 5.19 4.03
C PHE A 80 8.74 4.80 5.16
N PRO A 81 8.39 3.77 5.97
CA PRO A 81 9.38 3.10 6.81
C PRO A 81 10.41 2.41 5.91
N GLU A 82 11.62 2.17 6.42
CA GLU A 82 12.67 1.46 5.69
C GLU A 82 12.32 -0.01 5.43
N ASN A 83 11.52 -0.61 6.33
CA ASN A 83 11.32 -2.04 6.36
C ASN A 83 9.84 -2.44 6.53
N ILE A 84 9.51 -3.63 6.02
CA ILE A 84 8.32 -4.39 6.41
C ILE A 84 8.79 -5.70 7.04
N GLN A 85 8.49 -5.91 8.32
CA GLN A 85 8.76 -7.16 9.03
C GLN A 85 7.54 -8.07 8.93
N VAL A 86 7.69 -9.18 8.24
CA VAL A 86 6.67 -10.23 8.15
C VAL A 86 6.97 -11.32 9.16
N SER A 87 6.00 -11.66 10.02
CA SER A 87 6.07 -12.77 10.96
C SER A 87 4.96 -13.77 10.64
N VAL A 88 5.32 -15.04 10.48
CA VAL A 88 4.33 -16.10 10.21
C VAL A 88 4.27 -17.07 11.36
N LYS A 89 3.05 -17.36 11.80
CA LYS A 89 2.76 -18.34 12.86
C LYS A 89 1.84 -19.43 12.32
N VAL A 90 2.01 -20.63 12.87
CA VAL A 90 1.12 -21.77 12.68
C VAL A 90 0.71 -22.26 14.07
N LYS A 91 -0.58 -22.21 14.38
CA LYS A 91 -1.11 -22.53 15.72
C LYS A 91 -0.36 -21.76 16.83
N GLY A 92 -0.14 -20.45 16.59
CA GLY A 92 0.53 -19.55 17.53
C GLY A 92 2.07 -19.68 17.62
N LYS A 93 2.69 -20.63 16.89
CA LYS A 93 4.15 -20.84 16.90
C LYS A 93 4.77 -20.30 15.62
N LYS A 94 5.88 -19.58 15.73
CA LYS A 94 6.64 -19.05 14.58
C LYS A 94 7.07 -20.19 13.64
N GLN A 95 6.84 -20.02 12.34
CA GLN A 95 7.02 -21.05 11.32
C GLN A 95 8.07 -20.69 10.29
N LYS A 96 9.15 -21.46 10.22
CA LYS A 96 10.19 -21.40 9.18
C LYS A 96 9.68 -22.00 7.86
N GLY A 97 10.24 -21.51 6.74
CA GLY A 97 10.06 -22.12 5.42
C GLY A 97 8.68 -21.86 4.82
N VAL A 98 8.00 -20.81 5.27
CA VAL A 98 6.75 -20.36 4.66
C VAL A 98 7.09 -19.52 3.43
N LYS A 99 6.56 -19.91 2.28
CA LYS A 99 6.72 -19.17 1.05
C LYS A 99 5.85 -17.91 1.09
N LEU A 100 6.44 -16.78 0.73
CA LEU A 100 5.79 -15.48 0.69
C LEU A 100 5.81 -14.94 -0.73
N ASN A 101 4.65 -14.76 -1.35
CA ASN A 101 4.51 -14.18 -2.67
C ASN A 101 3.92 -12.77 -2.55
N LEU A 102 4.59 -11.79 -3.15
CA LEU A 102 4.16 -10.39 -3.14
C LEU A 102 3.61 -10.02 -4.53
N TYR A 103 2.33 -9.72 -4.60
CA TYR A 103 1.64 -9.32 -5.83
C TYR A 103 1.37 -7.82 -5.82
N GLY A 104 1.70 -7.11 -6.89
CA GLY A 104 1.50 -5.67 -6.98
C GLY A 104 0.22 -5.28 -7.70
N SER A 105 -0.39 -4.19 -7.27
CA SER A 105 -1.53 -3.57 -7.93
C SER A 105 -1.18 -2.23 -8.59
N ARG A 106 -1.88 -1.92 -9.67
CA ARG A 106 -1.74 -0.70 -10.46
C ARG A 106 -2.94 0.22 -10.23
N ALA A 107 -2.67 1.47 -9.84
CA ALA A 107 -3.70 2.41 -9.43
C ALA A 107 -4.84 2.62 -10.44
N LYS A 108 -4.53 2.96 -11.69
CA LYS A 108 -5.58 3.37 -12.66
C LYS A 108 -6.58 2.27 -12.95
N PHE A 109 -6.17 1.01 -12.88
CA PHE A 109 -6.99 -0.12 -13.29
C PHE A 109 -7.61 -0.85 -12.12
N ASN A 110 -7.20 -0.49 -10.90
CA ASN A 110 -7.67 -1.14 -9.69
C ASN A 110 -7.58 -2.67 -9.82
N ASP A 111 -6.47 -3.13 -10.41
CA ASP A 111 -6.21 -4.54 -10.72
C ASP A 111 -4.93 -5.03 -10.03
N LEU A 112 -4.92 -6.31 -9.71
CA LEU A 112 -3.77 -7.02 -9.18
C LEU A 112 -3.15 -7.86 -10.30
N ILE A 113 -1.81 -7.83 -10.42
CA ILE A 113 -1.10 -8.63 -11.40
C ILE A 113 -1.00 -10.08 -10.90
N ALA A 114 -1.40 -11.05 -11.72
CA ALA A 114 -1.46 -12.47 -11.34
C ALA A 114 -0.10 -13.12 -11.04
N THR A 115 0.99 -12.54 -11.57
CA THR A 115 2.33 -13.04 -11.33
C THR A 115 2.95 -12.33 -10.13
N PRO A 116 3.55 -13.05 -9.17
CA PRO A 116 4.24 -12.42 -8.05
C PRO A 116 5.34 -11.47 -8.55
N TYR A 117 5.34 -10.25 -8.02
CA TYR A 117 6.41 -9.29 -8.26
C TYR A 117 7.71 -9.73 -7.59
N ARG A 118 7.60 -10.28 -6.37
CA ARG A 118 8.71 -10.85 -5.61
C ARG A 118 8.26 -12.08 -4.82
N THR A 119 9.20 -12.97 -4.55
CA THR A 119 8.97 -14.16 -3.71
C THR A 119 10.06 -14.23 -2.65
N TYR A 120 9.66 -14.61 -1.43
CA TYR A 120 10.52 -14.71 -0.27
C TYR A 120 10.21 -16.00 0.52
N GLU A 121 10.98 -16.28 1.55
CA GLU A 121 10.76 -17.40 2.46
C GLU A 121 11.12 -17.01 3.89
N THR A 122 10.30 -17.40 4.87
CA THR A 122 10.57 -17.11 6.28
C THR A 122 11.78 -17.89 6.82
N ASP A 123 12.56 -17.20 7.63
CA ASP A 123 13.77 -17.71 8.27
C ASP A 123 13.49 -18.70 9.43
N LYS A 124 14.54 -19.08 10.17
CA LYS A 124 14.43 -19.97 11.34
C LYS A 124 13.57 -19.41 12.48
N LYS A 125 13.34 -18.09 12.49
CA LYS A 125 12.48 -17.41 13.46
C LYS A 125 11.05 -17.26 12.96
N GLY A 126 10.72 -17.78 11.77
CA GLY A 126 9.41 -17.58 11.13
C GLY A 126 9.21 -16.15 10.65
N GLU A 127 10.27 -15.46 10.28
CA GLU A 127 10.28 -14.05 9.94
C GLU A 127 10.94 -13.81 8.58
N TYR A 128 10.54 -12.74 7.91
CA TYR A 128 11.23 -12.17 6.76
C TYR A 128 11.21 -10.65 6.83
N LEU A 129 12.35 -10.01 6.60
CA LEU A 129 12.48 -8.55 6.56
C LEU A 129 12.57 -8.09 5.10
N ILE A 130 11.53 -7.43 4.63
CA ILE A 130 11.55 -6.72 3.35
C ILE A 130 12.20 -5.35 3.59
N THR A 131 13.34 -5.09 2.96
CA THR A 131 14.09 -3.84 3.10
C THR A 131 13.92 -2.93 1.89
N GLY A 132 14.19 -1.64 2.04
CA GLY A 132 14.10 -0.66 0.96
C GLY A 132 12.67 -0.42 0.49
N VAL A 133 11.74 -0.35 1.42
CA VAL A 133 10.30 -0.17 1.17
C VAL A 133 9.98 1.07 0.35
N PRO A 134 10.66 2.23 0.52
CA PRO A 134 10.48 3.37 -0.37
C PRO A 134 10.67 3.03 -1.86
N ASN A 135 11.72 2.27 -2.17
CA ASN A 135 12.00 1.84 -3.54
C ASN A 135 11.07 0.71 -4.00
N LEU A 136 10.53 -0.10 -3.09
CA LEU A 136 9.55 -1.13 -3.40
C LEU A 136 8.29 -0.50 -4.00
N TYR A 137 7.73 0.51 -3.36
CA TYR A 137 6.51 1.19 -3.83
C TYR A 137 6.78 2.10 -5.04
N ASP A 138 7.95 2.73 -5.12
CA ASP A 138 8.32 3.61 -6.24
C ASP A 138 8.89 2.85 -7.45
N SER A 139 9.02 1.54 -7.37
CA SER A 139 9.49 0.76 -8.52
C SER A 139 8.46 0.75 -9.65
N PRO A 140 8.92 0.75 -10.91
CA PRO A 140 8.01 0.75 -12.05
C PRO A 140 7.09 -0.47 -12.04
N ALA A 141 5.79 -0.23 -12.06
CA ALA A 141 4.82 -1.25 -12.43
C ALA A 141 4.98 -1.56 -13.93
N PRO A 142 4.67 -2.78 -14.39
CA PRO A 142 4.70 -3.10 -15.81
C PRO A 142 3.89 -2.09 -16.61
N PRO A 143 4.41 -1.61 -17.75
CA PRO A 143 3.70 -0.64 -18.56
C PRO A 143 2.37 -1.22 -19.03
N LEU A 144 1.35 -0.44 -18.90
CA LEU A 144 0.10 -0.67 -19.60
C LEU A 144 0.21 0.03 -20.95
N HIS A 145 -0.50 -0.47 -21.92
CA HIS A 145 -0.49 -0.05 -23.32
C HIS A 145 -0.88 1.42 -23.57
N THR A 146 -0.78 2.30 -22.60
CA THR A 146 -1.12 3.71 -22.75
C THR A 146 -0.06 4.59 -22.08
N ASP A 147 0.53 5.47 -22.86
CA ASP A 147 1.48 6.50 -22.46
C ASP A 147 0.88 7.60 -21.54
N GLU A 148 -0.31 7.39 -21.02
CA GLU A 148 -1.13 8.45 -20.42
C GLU A 148 -1.05 8.57 -18.90
N LEU A 149 -0.15 7.84 -18.20
CA LEU A 149 -0.16 7.87 -16.76
C LEU A 149 1.07 8.51 -16.14
N PRO A 150 0.88 9.55 -15.30
CA PRO A 150 1.96 10.16 -14.55
C PRO A 150 2.53 9.29 -13.44
N TYR A 151 1.87 8.16 -13.09
CA TYR A 151 2.25 7.30 -11.95
C TYR A 151 2.43 5.85 -12.41
N ASN A 152 3.62 5.51 -12.87
CA ASN A 152 3.99 4.13 -13.18
C ASN A 152 4.65 3.49 -11.95
N ARG A 153 3.89 3.34 -10.86
CA ARG A 153 4.34 2.76 -9.59
C ARG A 153 3.28 1.85 -8.98
N TRP A 154 3.70 1.11 -7.95
CA TRP A 154 2.78 0.28 -7.18
C TRP A 154 2.04 1.11 -6.11
N PHE A 155 0.76 0.80 -5.89
CA PHE A 155 -0.08 1.45 -4.89
C PHE A 155 -0.41 0.54 -3.73
N THR A 156 -0.67 -0.72 -4.02
CA THR A 156 -1.03 -1.72 -3.01
C THR A 156 -0.35 -3.02 -3.37
N PHE A 157 0.15 -3.72 -2.37
CA PHE A 157 0.58 -5.10 -2.53
C PHE A 157 -0.39 -6.05 -1.82
N LEU A 158 -0.55 -7.26 -2.38
CA LEU A 158 -1.12 -8.41 -1.70
C LEU A 158 0.02 -9.35 -1.36
N LEU A 159 0.19 -9.61 -0.06
CA LEU A 159 1.13 -10.62 0.44
C LEU A 159 0.39 -11.93 0.67
N GLU A 160 0.76 -12.96 -0.06
CA GLU A 160 0.32 -14.35 0.14
C GLU A 160 1.38 -15.08 0.95
N ALA A 161 0.98 -15.75 2.02
CA ALA A 161 1.80 -16.75 2.71
C ALA A 161 1.26 -18.14 2.37
N GLU A 162 2.14 -19.05 1.94
CA GLU A 162 1.78 -20.42 1.59
C GLU A 162 2.55 -21.42 2.47
N TYR A 163 1.81 -22.26 3.20
CA TYR A 163 2.35 -23.31 4.03
C TYR A 163 1.55 -24.60 3.90
N LYS A 164 2.22 -25.69 3.47
CA LYS A 164 1.59 -27.02 3.28
C LYS A 164 0.31 -27.01 2.44
N GLY A 165 0.26 -26.15 1.42
CA GLY A 165 -0.90 -26.02 0.52
C GLY A 165 -2.02 -25.10 1.04
N GLU A 166 -1.95 -24.66 2.30
CA GLU A 166 -2.82 -23.63 2.82
C GLU A 166 -2.27 -22.24 2.49
N LYS A 167 -3.15 -21.28 2.21
CA LYS A 167 -2.79 -19.91 1.85
C LYS A 167 -3.50 -18.90 2.73
N LYS A 168 -2.77 -17.91 3.19
CA LYS A 168 -3.26 -16.73 3.90
C LYS A 168 -2.81 -15.46 3.19
N TYR A 169 -3.57 -14.40 3.33
CA TYR A 169 -3.36 -13.17 2.59
C TYR A 169 -3.46 -11.94 3.49
N VAL A 170 -2.60 -10.96 3.23
CA VAL A 170 -2.64 -9.64 3.88
C VAL A 170 -2.43 -8.56 2.82
N TRP A 171 -3.27 -7.52 2.86
CA TRP A 171 -3.07 -6.33 2.05
C TRP A 171 -2.03 -5.41 2.65
N LEU A 172 -1.21 -4.81 1.81
CA LEU A 172 -0.19 -3.83 2.17
C LEU A 172 -0.42 -2.57 1.31
N PRO A 173 -1.44 -1.77 1.62
CA PRO A 173 -1.69 -0.53 0.88
C PRO A 173 -0.67 0.53 1.29
N GLU A 174 -0.25 1.36 0.34
CA GLU A 174 0.78 2.37 0.57
C GLU A 174 0.46 3.28 1.76
N TYR A 175 -0.77 3.76 1.85
CA TYR A 175 -1.16 4.72 2.87
C TYR A 175 -1.13 4.15 4.30
N GLU A 176 -1.39 2.85 4.48
CA GLU A 176 -1.24 2.19 5.79
C GLU A 176 0.23 1.99 6.16
N VAL A 177 1.04 1.59 5.18
CA VAL A 177 2.49 1.44 5.39
C VAL A 177 3.14 2.79 5.71
N GLN A 178 2.75 3.86 4.99
CA GLN A 178 3.20 5.22 5.26
C GLN A 178 2.78 5.73 6.65
N GLN A 179 1.67 5.26 7.19
CA GLN A 179 1.25 5.62 8.56
C GLN A 179 2.33 5.30 9.59
N THR A 180 3.07 4.21 9.41
CA THR A 180 4.19 3.82 10.28
C THR A 180 5.30 4.86 10.31
N PHE A 181 5.61 5.48 9.16
CA PHE A 181 6.57 6.58 9.08
C PHE A 181 6.10 7.79 9.92
N PHE A 182 4.81 8.15 9.83
CA PHE A 182 4.25 9.26 10.62
C PHE A 182 4.19 8.97 12.13
N GLU A 183 4.25 7.70 12.51
CA GLU A 183 4.40 7.25 13.90
C GLU A 183 5.87 7.21 14.36
N ASN A 184 6.82 7.70 13.54
CA ASN A 184 8.27 7.65 13.78
C ASN A 184 8.80 6.23 14.01
N LYS A 185 8.31 5.26 13.24
CA LYS A 185 8.75 3.88 13.27
C LYS A 185 9.42 3.53 11.94
N ASP A 186 10.53 2.82 11.97
CA ASP A 186 11.30 2.41 10.78
C ASP A 186 10.81 1.10 10.17
N THR A 187 9.88 0.41 10.82
CA THR A 187 9.45 -0.93 10.42
C THR A 187 7.95 -1.12 10.58
N TYR A 188 7.27 -1.39 9.47
CA TYR A 188 5.87 -1.82 9.45
C TYR A 188 5.78 -3.31 9.80
N GLN A 189 4.90 -3.66 10.75
CA GLN A 189 4.76 -5.02 11.27
C GLN A 189 3.57 -5.74 10.66
N VAL A 190 3.81 -6.94 10.13
CA VAL A 190 2.78 -7.83 9.58
C VAL A 190 2.85 -9.18 10.28
N THR A 191 1.73 -9.67 10.79
CA THR A 191 1.63 -11.02 11.34
C THR A 191 0.58 -11.81 10.58
N ILE A 192 0.95 -13.02 10.13
CA ILE A 192 0.05 -13.96 9.46
C ILE A 192 -0.02 -15.21 10.34
N ASP A 193 -1.23 -15.64 10.70
CA ASP A 193 -1.45 -16.82 11.56
C ASP A 193 -2.32 -17.85 10.82
N PHE A 194 -1.80 -19.11 10.76
CA PHE A 194 -2.44 -20.27 10.16
C PHE A 194 -3.15 -21.12 11.20
#